data_641cdbaad8394525c0f4595b270b7f27
#
_entry.id   641cdbaad8394525c0f4595b270b7f27
#
_cell.length_a   1.000
_cell.length_b   1.000
_cell.length_c   1.000
_cell.angle_alpha   90.00
_cell.angle_beta   90.00
_cell.angle_gamma   90.00
#
_symmetry.space_group_name_H-M   'P 1'
#
loop_
_entity.id
_entity.type
_entity.pdbx_description
1 polymer ?
#
loop_
_entity_poly.entity_id
_entity_poly.type
_entity_poly.pdbx_seq_one_letter_code
_entity_poly.pdbx_strand_id
1 'polypeptide(L)'
;SDTNTDGGIVVQQGATLGYALGVDASADRWALQNNLSPTGSAIAPDAFMGVIQEGTVAPVSNPVYGGATGFGTIFVDSNSGNIWIYS
;
A
#
# COMPACT_ATOMS: atom_id res chain seq x y z
N SER A 1 0.54 14.64 7.59
CA SER A 1 -0.15 15.28 6.47
C SER A 1 -1.63 15.43 6.76
N ASP A 2 -2.27 16.25 5.98
CA ASP A 2 -3.70 16.46 6.10
C ASP A 2 -4.49 15.26 5.59
N THR A 3 -5.74 15.18 5.99
CA THR A 3 -6.65 14.18 5.45
C THR A 3 -6.82 14.38 3.94
N ASN A 4 -6.95 13.30 3.21
CA ASN A 4 -7.18 13.26 1.77
C ASN A 4 -6.00 13.75 0.93
N THR A 5 -4.82 13.85 1.50
CA THR A 5 -3.61 14.15 0.75
C THR A 5 -2.66 12.96 0.80
N ASP A 6 -1.88 12.81 -0.26
CA ASP A 6 -0.88 11.77 -0.31
C ASP A 6 0.28 12.10 0.62
N GLY A 7 0.91 11.07 1.16
CA GLY A 7 2.09 11.23 1.99
C GLY A 7 3.03 10.07 1.78
N GLY A 8 4.32 10.36 1.84
CA GLY A 8 5.32 9.32 1.66
C GLY A 8 6.70 9.88 1.47
N ILE A 9 7.56 9.07 0.85
CA ILE A 9 8.94 9.44 0.58
C ILE A 9 9.24 9.28 -0.90
N VAL A 10 10.15 10.12 -1.40
CA VAL A 10 10.69 10.01 -2.75
C VAL A 10 12.19 9.81 -2.63
N VAL A 11 12.68 8.70 -3.17
CA VAL A 11 14.11 8.44 -3.26
C VAL A 11 14.55 8.89 -4.64
N GLN A 12 15.31 9.98 -4.70
CA GLN A 12 15.72 10.56 -5.97
C GLN A 12 16.65 9.61 -6.71
N GLN A 13 16.32 9.39 -7.98
CA GLN A 13 17.08 8.55 -8.87
C GLN A 13 17.55 9.40 -10.03
N GLY A 14 18.79 9.82 -10.00
CA GLY A 14 19.32 10.75 -11.01
C GLY A 14 19.01 12.20 -10.66
N ALA A 15 18.86 13.05 -11.68
CA ALA A 15 18.83 14.50 -11.48
C ALA A 15 17.47 15.04 -11.08
N THR A 16 16.37 14.45 -11.54
CA THR A 16 15.07 15.11 -11.41
C THR A 16 13.95 14.21 -10.89
N LEU A 17 13.95 12.94 -11.20
CA LEU A 17 12.86 12.03 -10.86
C LEU A 17 13.35 10.95 -9.92
N GLY A 18 12.45 10.42 -9.12
CA GLY A 18 12.77 9.39 -8.16
C GLY A 18 11.70 8.32 -8.05
N TYR A 19 11.99 7.34 -7.24
CA TYR A 19 11.02 6.33 -6.84
C TYR A 19 10.27 6.83 -5.61
N ALA A 20 8.96 6.75 -5.66
CA ALA A 20 8.11 7.16 -4.55
C ALA A 20 7.48 5.94 -3.88
N LEU A 21 7.39 6.00 -2.55
CA LEU A 21 6.65 5.06 -1.74
C LEU A 21 5.79 5.86 -0.79
N GLY A 22 4.49 5.65 -0.82
CA GLY A 22 3.63 6.40 0.08
C GLY A 22 2.18 5.97 -0.03
N VAL A 23 1.33 6.69 0.67
CA VAL A 23 -0.10 6.44 0.67
C VAL A 23 -0.74 7.28 -0.43
N ASP A 24 -1.44 6.63 -1.34
CA ASP A 24 -2.30 7.28 -2.30
C ASP A 24 -3.66 7.49 -1.63
N ALA A 25 -3.95 8.75 -1.28
CA ALA A 25 -5.16 9.06 -0.54
C ALA A 25 -6.42 8.77 -1.34
N SER A 26 -6.38 8.91 -2.67
CA SER A 26 -7.56 8.65 -3.49
C SER A 26 -7.90 7.16 -3.57
N ALA A 27 -6.90 6.30 -3.51
CA ALA A 27 -7.10 4.84 -3.50
C ALA A 27 -7.12 4.27 -2.09
N ASP A 28 -6.71 5.06 -1.10
CA ASP A 28 -6.59 4.63 0.30
C ASP A 28 -5.68 3.41 0.46
N ARG A 29 -4.56 3.43 -0.25
CA ARG A 29 -3.62 2.31 -0.31
C ARG A 29 -2.18 2.80 -0.35
N TRP A 30 -1.27 1.97 0.12
CA TRP A 30 0.15 2.14 -0.10
C TRP A 30 0.49 1.87 -1.56
N ALA A 31 1.27 2.76 -2.14
CA ALA A 31 1.55 2.74 -3.57
C ALA A 31 3.01 3.01 -3.86
N LEU A 32 3.42 2.60 -5.06
CA LEU A 32 4.75 2.83 -5.60
C LEU A 32 4.62 3.54 -6.93
N GLN A 33 5.49 4.52 -7.16
CA GLN A 33 5.59 5.21 -8.44
C GLN A 33 7.06 5.37 -8.80
N ASN A 34 7.43 5.08 -10.04
CA ASN A 34 8.85 5.08 -10.40
C ASN A 34 9.35 6.39 -11.02
N ASN A 35 8.49 7.37 -11.24
CA ASN A 35 8.89 8.65 -11.85
C ASN A 35 8.17 9.81 -11.18
N LEU A 36 8.49 10.06 -9.92
CA LEU A 36 7.91 11.20 -9.21
C LEU A 36 8.98 12.24 -8.93
N SER A 37 8.66 13.50 -9.23
CA SER A 37 9.52 14.61 -8.84
C SER A 37 9.62 14.68 -7.32
N PRO A 38 10.82 14.95 -6.75
CA PRO A 38 10.96 15.14 -5.30
C PRO A 38 10.08 16.24 -4.73
N THR A 39 9.62 17.16 -5.59
CA THR A 39 8.69 18.24 -5.18
C THR A 39 7.24 17.90 -5.47
N GLY A 40 6.96 16.70 -5.95
CA GLY A 40 5.59 16.28 -6.21
C GLY A 40 4.77 16.18 -4.93
N SER A 41 3.49 16.46 -5.04
CA SER A 41 2.57 16.47 -3.92
C SER A 41 1.54 15.34 -3.97
N ALA A 42 1.54 14.55 -5.03
CA ALA A 42 0.59 13.46 -5.19
C ALA A 42 1.28 12.28 -5.87
N ILE A 43 0.83 11.08 -5.53
CA ILE A 43 1.33 9.84 -6.12
C ILE A 43 0.36 9.40 -7.21
N ALA A 44 0.90 9.16 -8.42
CA ALA A 44 0.17 8.48 -9.48
C ALA A 44 0.69 7.04 -9.52
N PRO A 45 -0.03 6.08 -8.93
CA PRO A 45 0.54 4.76 -8.69
C PRO A 45 0.84 3.99 -9.97
N ASP A 46 2.05 3.44 -10.05
CA ASP A 46 2.38 2.39 -11.02
C ASP A 46 2.02 1.03 -10.47
N ALA A 47 2.03 0.89 -9.15
CA ALA A 47 1.68 -0.34 -8.46
C ALA A 47 1.22 -0.04 -7.05
N PHE A 48 0.46 -0.95 -6.47
CA PHE A 48 0.09 -0.91 -5.06
C PHE A 48 0.82 -2.00 -4.30
N MET A 49 1.08 -1.74 -3.02
CA MET A 49 1.69 -2.75 -2.15
C MET A 49 0.62 -3.71 -1.66
N GLY A 50 0.92 -5.00 -1.71
CA GLY A 50 0.22 -6.00 -0.94
C GLY A 50 0.84 -6.12 0.45
N VAL A 51 0.03 -6.38 1.46
CA VAL A 51 0.50 -6.57 2.82
C VAL A 51 0.07 -7.95 3.32
N ILE A 52 0.84 -8.46 4.28
CA ILE A 52 0.54 -9.74 4.91
C ILE A 52 0.07 -9.47 6.33
N GLN A 53 -1.13 -9.93 6.65
CA GLN A 53 -1.65 -9.95 8.01
C GLN A 53 -1.58 -11.36 8.56
N GLU A 54 -1.34 -11.48 9.84
CA GLU A 54 -1.27 -12.78 10.49
C GLU A 54 -2.23 -12.86 11.66
N GLY A 55 -2.73 -14.05 11.88
CA GLY A 55 -3.56 -14.40 13.04
C GLY A 55 -3.43 -15.86 13.35
N THR A 56 -4.14 -16.30 14.36
CA THR A 56 -4.12 -17.71 14.81
C THR A 56 -5.38 -18.46 14.43
N VAL A 57 -6.30 -17.79 13.76
CA VAL A 57 -7.54 -18.36 13.23
C VAL A 57 -7.79 -17.77 11.84
N ALA A 58 -8.78 -18.27 11.14
CA ALA A 58 -9.20 -17.70 9.87
C ALA A 58 -9.63 -16.23 10.04
N PRO A 59 -9.50 -15.41 8.98
CA PRO A 59 -9.91 -14.00 9.08
C PRO A 59 -11.41 -13.90 9.41
N VAL A 60 -11.73 -12.99 10.33
CA VAL A 60 -13.11 -12.79 10.79
C VAL A 60 -13.67 -11.43 10.38
N SER A 61 -12.86 -10.60 9.75
CA SER A 61 -13.25 -9.27 9.30
C SER A 61 -12.46 -8.89 8.06
N ASN A 62 -12.86 -7.80 7.43
CA ASN A 62 -12.14 -7.28 6.26
C ASN A 62 -10.71 -6.88 6.64
N PRO A 63 -9.78 -6.97 5.70
CA PRO A 63 -8.40 -6.54 5.95
C PRO A 63 -8.33 -5.07 6.35
N VAL A 64 -7.32 -4.76 7.16
CA VAL A 64 -7.11 -3.41 7.67
C VAL A 64 -6.39 -2.54 6.65
N TYR A 65 -5.55 -3.15 5.82
CA TYR A 65 -4.75 -2.42 4.83
C TYR A 65 -5.16 -2.79 3.42
N GLY A 66 -4.73 -2.01 2.45
CA GLY A 66 -4.96 -2.27 1.05
C GLY A 66 -6.22 -1.60 0.50
N GLY A 67 -6.54 -0.42 1.02
CA GLY A 67 -7.70 0.36 0.59
C GLY A 67 -8.96 0.00 1.37
N ALA A 68 -10.06 0.64 1.02
CA ALA A 68 -11.32 0.47 1.73
C ALA A 68 -11.82 -0.98 1.70
N THR A 69 -11.47 -1.72 0.67
CA THR A 69 -11.87 -3.12 0.50
C THR A 69 -10.77 -4.10 0.87
N GLY A 70 -9.56 -3.61 1.13
CA GLY A 70 -8.43 -4.46 1.50
C GLY A 70 -7.84 -5.27 0.36
N PHE A 71 -8.08 -4.88 -0.89
CA PHE A 71 -7.55 -5.60 -2.05
C PHE A 71 -6.03 -5.75 -1.96
N GLY A 72 -5.52 -6.92 -2.30
CA GLY A 72 -4.10 -7.20 -2.27
C GLY A 72 -3.56 -7.61 -0.91
N THR A 73 -4.41 -7.71 0.12
CA THR A 73 -3.98 -8.20 1.42
C THR A 73 -3.96 -9.72 1.42
N ILE A 74 -2.88 -10.26 1.95
CA ILE A 74 -2.73 -11.69 2.20
C ILE A 74 -2.88 -11.90 3.70
N PHE A 75 -3.71 -12.85 4.10
CA PHE A 75 -3.87 -13.22 5.51
C PHE A 75 -3.35 -14.64 5.72
N VAL A 76 -2.51 -14.81 6.73
CA VAL A 76 -1.94 -16.10 7.10
C VAL A 76 -2.51 -16.50 8.46
N ASP A 77 -3.16 -17.68 8.53
CA ASP A 77 -3.49 -18.32 9.78
C ASP A 77 -2.28 -19.15 10.20
N SER A 78 -1.52 -18.66 11.16
CA SER A 78 -0.28 -19.31 11.58
C SER A 78 -0.52 -20.62 12.32
N ASN A 79 -1.72 -20.85 12.80
CA ASN A 79 -2.07 -22.09 13.48
C ASN A 79 -2.35 -23.23 12.50
N SER A 80 -3.10 -22.95 11.43
CA SER A 80 -3.45 -23.97 10.43
C SER A 80 -2.49 -23.98 9.23
N GLY A 81 -1.82 -22.87 8.97
CA GLY A 81 -1.03 -22.69 7.75
C GLY A 81 -1.86 -22.28 6.54
N ASN A 82 -3.14 -22.02 6.71
CA ASN A 82 -3.99 -21.59 5.60
C ASN A 82 -3.71 -20.13 5.23
N ILE A 83 -3.87 -19.84 3.95
CA ILE A 83 -3.60 -18.52 3.40
C ILE A 83 -4.83 -18.05 2.63
N TRP A 84 -5.23 -16.80 2.87
CA TRP A 84 -6.31 -16.14 2.13
C TRP A 84 -5.77 -14.92 1.42
N ILE A 85 -6.29 -14.67 0.23
CA ILE A 85 -5.99 -13.47 -0.55
C ILE A 85 -7.30 -12.72 -0.74
N TYR A 86 -7.30 -11.45 -0.37
CA TYR A 86 -8.45 -10.58 -0.58
C TYR A 86 -8.33 -9.88 -1.94
N SER A 87 -9.28 -10.08 -2.76
CA SER A 87 -9.27 -9.50 -4.10
C SER A 87 -10.62 -8.94 -4.50
#